data_7c81dd785301ea0e56ee01e9eeb6b2c0
#
_entry.id   7c81dd785301ea0e56ee01e9eeb6b2c0
#
_cell.length_a   1.000
_cell.length_b   1.000
_cell.length_c   1.000
_cell.angle_alpha   90.00
_cell.angle_beta   90.00
_cell.angle_gamma   90.00
#
_symmetry.space_group_name_H-M   'P 1'
#
loop_
_entity.id
_entity.type
_entity.pdbx_description
1 polymer ?
#
loop_
_entity_poly.entity_id
_entity_poly.type
_entity_poly.pdbx_seq_one_letter_code
_entity_poly.pdbx_strand_id
1 'polypeptide(L)'
;EIGVRLVGSEMCIRDRNDTASPKKSVTRIGTSCEQVMVGQRIKVIEDNMAEFDVSSSMESSINELDARTTALAESARMMSDEDYDTLLHIVEAEAGTEDVKGRILVANVIMNRIKNKEFPDTVTEVVWQNTNGVPQFSPTYDGRINEVTVTDETREAVRQALEGVDYSEGALFFIQKSEAESQNVSWFEKDLKRLFKYGVHEFYTYPDSAESSTGS
;
A
#
# COMPACT_ATOMS: atom_id res chain seq x y z
N GLU A 1 -18.52 24.55 -15.56
CA GLU A 1 -19.76 23.85 -15.15
C GLU A 1 -19.90 22.58 -15.97
N ILE A 2 -19.51 21.46 -15.40
CA ILE A 2 -19.70 20.14 -15.99
C ILE A 2 -20.87 19.50 -15.27
N GLY A 3 -22.04 19.55 -15.92
CA GLY A 3 -23.25 18.91 -15.44
C GLY A 3 -23.12 17.41 -15.50
N VAL A 4 -23.06 16.75 -14.35
CA VAL A 4 -23.19 15.31 -14.21
C VAL A 4 -24.66 14.95 -14.47
N ARG A 5 -24.93 14.40 -15.64
CA ARG A 5 -26.23 13.85 -15.99
C ARG A 5 -26.35 12.48 -15.32
N LEU A 6 -27.10 12.41 -14.24
CA LEU A 6 -27.61 11.14 -13.68
C LEU A 6 -28.68 10.59 -14.62
N VAL A 7 -28.27 9.69 -15.49
CA VAL A 7 -29.19 8.88 -16.32
C VAL A 7 -29.70 7.74 -15.46
N GLY A 8 -30.87 7.87 -14.89
CA GLY A 8 -31.47 6.78 -14.13
C GLY A 8 -32.70 7.12 -13.30
N SER A 9 -32.96 8.38 -13.00
CA SER A 9 -34.06 8.77 -12.12
C SER A 9 -35.32 9.31 -12.84
N GLU A 10 -35.25 9.53 -14.14
CA GLU A 10 -36.39 10.13 -14.85
C GLU A 10 -37.43 9.11 -15.37
N MET A 11 -37.11 7.82 -15.39
CA MET A 11 -38.02 6.81 -15.92
C MET A 11 -39.04 6.32 -14.89
N CYS A 12 -38.89 6.63 -13.60
CA CYS A 12 -39.87 6.24 -12.57
C CYS A 12 -40.89 7.33 -12.21
N ILE A 13 -40.74 8.56 -12.71
CA ILE A 13 -41.65 9.68 -12.33
C ILE A 13 -42.79 9.91 -13.34
N ARG A 14 -42.69 9.36 -14.55
CA ARG A 14 -43.68 9.62 -15.61
C ARG A 14 -44.94 8.82 -15.50
N ASP A 15 -44.97 7.75 -14.70
CA ASP A 15 -46.14 6.87 -14.59
C ASP A 15 -47.10 7.20 -13.45
N ARG A 16 -46.94 8.34 -12.77
CA ARG A 16 -47.77 8.70 -11.60
C ARG A 16 -48.92 9.65 -11.88
N ASN A 17 -49.09 10.13 -13.12
CA ASN A 17 -50.14 11.11 -13.41
C ASN A 17 -51.18 10.65 -14.41
N ASP A 18 -51.25 9.39 -14.73
CA ASP A 18 -52.38 8.88 -15.51
C ASP A 18 -53.48 8.33 -14.59
N THR A 19 -54.44 9.23 -14.31
CA THR A 19 -55.68 8.95 -13.60
C THR A 19 -56.73 8.30 -14.55
N ALA A 20 -56.35 7.23 -15.25
CA ALA A 20 -57.28 6.44 -16.00
C ALA A 20 -57.47 5.11 -15.26
N SER A 21 -58.69 4.89 -14.73
CA SER A 21 -59.09 3.67 -14.09
C SER A 21 -58.76 2.45 -14.95
N PRO A 22 -58.00 1.47 -14.49
CA PRO A 22 -57.68 0.29 -15.26
C PRO A 22 -58.90 -0.59 -15.41
N LYS A 23 -59.31 -0.83 -16.64
CA LYS A 23 -60.37 -1.80 -16.92
C LYS A 23 -59.94 -3.17 -16.45
N LYS A 24 -60.82 -3.87 -15.73
CA LYS A 24 -60.57 -5.16 -15.03
C LYS A 24 -60.01 -6.32 -15.88
N SER A 25 -59.87 -6.17 -17.18
CA SER A 25 -59.38 -7.24 -18.07
C SER A 25 -57.84 -7.26 -18.26
N VAL A 26 -57.13 -6.20 -17.93
CA VAL A 26 -55.69 -6.11 -18.16
C VAL A 26 -54.89 -6.70 -17.00
N THR A 27 -55.46 -6.68 -15.79
CA THR A 27 -54.79 -7.14 -14.57
C THR A 27 -54.55 -8.64 -14.50
N ARG A 28 -55.30 -9.45 -15.28
CA ARG A 28 -55.19 -10.92 -15.24
C ARG A 28 -54.08 -11.49 -16.11
N ILE A 29 -53.67 -10.80 -17.15
CA ILE A 29 -52.64 -11.33 -18.08
C ILE A 29 -51.23 -10.91 -17.60
N GLY A 30 -51.14 -9.76 -16.97
CA GLY A 30 -49.85 -9.27 -16.44
C GLY A 30 -49.34 -10.07 -15.25
N THR A 31 -50.23 -10.47 -14.33
CA THR A 31 -49.79 -11.17 -13.11
C THR A 31 -49.21 -12.56 -13.34
N SER A 32 -49.68 -13.30 -14.34
CA SER A 32 -49.12 -14.64 -14.61
C SER A 32 -47.76 -14.58 -15.31
N CYS A 33 -47.57 -13.59 -16.16
CA CYS A 33 -46.31 -13.42 -16.86
C CYS A 33 -45.18 -12.83 -15.94
N GLU A 34 -45.54 -11.89 -15.08
CA GLU A 34 -44.62 -11.36 -14.08
C GLU A 34 -44.22 -12.42 -13.05
N GLN A 35 -45.16 -13.22 -12.57
CA GLN A 35 -44.81 -14.28 -11.61
C GLN A 35 -43.90 -15.35 -12.19
N VAL A 36 -44.06 -15.72 -13.48
CA VAL A 36 -43.17 -16.65 -14.16
C VAL A 36 -41.79 -16.01 -14.37
N MET A 37 -41.70 -14.73 -14.74
CA MET A 37 -40.44 -14.02 -14.94
C MET A 37 -39.71 -13.80 -13.63
N VAL A 38 -40.42 -13.49 -12.55
CA VAL A 38 -39.80 -13.34 -11.20
C VAL A 38 -39.31 -14.71 -10.71
N GLY A 39 -40.08 -15.78 -10.89
CA GLY A 39 -39.64 -17.13 -10.52
C GLY A 39 -38.39 -17.59 -11.29
N GLN A 40 -38.32 -17.30 -12.60
CA GLN A 40 -37.12 -17.61 -13.40
C GLN A 40 -35.90 -16.76 -13.00
N ARG A 41 -36.10 -15.49 -12.68
CA ARG A 41 -35.02 -14.63 -12.19
C ARG A 41 -34.51 -15.06 -10.83
N ILE A 42 -35.37 -15.44 -9.92
CA ILE A 42 -35.01 -15.97 -8.60
C ILE A 42 -34.22 -17.26 -8.77
N LYS A 43 -34.65 -18.18 -9.62
CA LYS A 43 -33.93 -19.42 -9.87
C LYS A 43 -32.56 -19.23 -10.49
N VAL A 44 -32.43 -18.30 -11.44
CA VAL A 44 -31.10 -17.93 -12.01
C VAL A 44 -30.19 -17.31 -10.97
N ILE A 45 -30.73 -16.54 -10.03
CA ILE A 45 -29.96 -15.98 -8.92
C ILE A 45 -29.52 -17.08 -7.94
N GLU A 46 -30.44 -18.00 -7.60
CA GLU A 46 -30.14 -19.13 -6.72
C GLU A 46 -29.14 -20.11 -7.37
N ASP A 47 -29.28 -20.43 -8.66
CA ASP A 47 -28.34 -21.27 -9.40
C ASP A 47 -26.95 -20.62 -9.52
N ASN A 48 -26.85 -19.29 -9.74
CA ASN A 48 -25.58 -18.54 -9.76
C ASN A 48 -24.99 -18.39 -8.36
N MET A 49 -25.77 -18.31 -7.31
CA MET A 49 -25.29 -18.28 -5.94
C MET A 49 -24.77 -19.65 -5.47
N ALA A 50 -25.28 -20.75 -6.04
CA ALA A 50 -24.79 -22.10 -5.75
C ALA A 50 -23.45 -22.41 -6.46
N GLU A 51 -23.16 -21.74 -7.58
CA GLU A 51 -21.90 -21.90 -8.32
C GLU A 51 -20.78 -20.97 -7.82
N PHE A 52 -21.10 -19.86 -7.17
CA PHE A 52 -20.15 -18.98 -6.52
C PHE A 52 -20.19 -19.23 -5.01
N ASP A 53 -19.14 -19.80 -4.49
CA ASP A 53 -18.91 -19.85 -3.03
C ASP A 53 -18.57 -18.43 -2.52
N VAL A 54 -19.60 -17.58 -2.57
CA VAL A 54 -19.53 -16.17 -2.16
C VAL A 54 -19.20 -16.06 -0.68
N SER A 55 -19.60 -17.04 0.13
CA SER A 55 -19.34 -17.01 1.56
C SER A 55 -17.86 -17.25 1.87
N SER A 56 -17.20 -18.21 1.24
CA SER A 56 -15.77 -18.45 1.48
C SER A 56 -14.91 -17.33 0.93
N SER A 57 -15.28 -16.72 -0.20
CA SER A 57 -14.58 -15.56 -0.76
C SER A 57 -14.76 -14.31 0.10
N MET A 58 -15.96 -14.07 0.64
CA MET A 58 -16.22 -12.96 1.56
C MET A 58 -15.53 -13.16 2.91
N GLU A 59 -15.59 -14.37 3.48
CA GLU A 59 -14.87 -14.69 4.73
C GLU A 59 -13.37 -14.54 4.57
N SER A 60 -12.80 -14.97 3.45
CA SER A 60 -11.38 -14.77 3.14
C SER A 60 -11.03 -13.29 3.05
N SER A 61 -11.87 -12.48 2.39
CA SER A 61 -11.65 -11.04 2.26
C SER A 61 -11.80 -10.30 3.59
N ILE A 62 -12.76 -10.71 4.43
CA ILE A 62 -12.96 -10.15 5.77
C ILE A 62 -11.76 -10.49 6.67
N ASN A 63 -11.31 -11.76 6.67
CA ASN A 63 -10.17 -12.20 7.45
C ASN A 63 -8.87 -11.50 7.02
N GLU A 64 -8.69 -11.26 5.71
CA GLU A 64 -7.56 -10.49 5.20
C GLU A 64 -7.63 -9.01 5.64
N LEU A 65 -8.81 -8.40 5.61
CA LEU A 65 -9.02 -7.04 6.07
C LEU A 65 -8.79 -6.92 7.58
N ASP A 66 -9.28 -7.85 8.37
CA ASP A 66 -9.07 -7.90 9.83
C ASP A 66 -7.59 -8.08 10.17
N ALA A 67 -6.87 -8.97 9.44
CA ALA A 67 -5.44 -9.18 9.62
C ALA A 67 -4.64 -7.91 9.30
N ARG A 68 -4.98 -7.21 8.22
CA ARG A 68 -4.38 -5.92 7.84
C ARG A 68 -4.64 -4.84 8.87
N THR A 69 -5.88 -4.73 9.33
CA THR A 69 -6.28 -3.76 10.37
C THR A 69 -5.55 -4.03 11.68
N THR A 70 -5.39 -5.30 12.05
CA THR A 70 -4.65 -5.70 13.26
C THR A 70 -3.16 -5.38 13.12
N ALA A 71 -2.54 -5.70 11.98
CA ALA A 71 -1.13 -5.40 11.71
C ALA A 71 -0.87 -3.88 11.72
N LEU A 72 -1.77 -3.09 11.14
CA LEU A 72 -1.69 -1.62 11.16
C LEU A 72 -1.82 -1.09 12.60
N ALA A 73 -2.76 -1.62 13.39
CA ALA A 73 -2.94 -1.22 14.79
C ALA A 73 -1.74 -1.62 15.67
N GLU A 74 -1.11 -2.75 15.42
CA GLU A 74 0.12 -3.17 16.11
C GLU A 74 1.30 -2.29 15.70
N SER A 75 1.50 -2.02 14.42
CA SER A 75 2.54 -1.12 13.92
C SER A 75 2.37 0.30 14.45
N ALA A 76 1.14 0.80 14.49
CA ALA A 76 0.82 2.11 15.06
C ALA A 76 1.01 2.19 16.58
N ARG A 77 0.88 1.06 17.30
CA ARG A 77 1.16 0.99 18.75
C ARG A 77 2.66 0.97 19.06
N MET A 78 3.46 0.50 18.14
CA MET A 78 4.92 0.39 18.28
C MET A 78 5.65 1.66 17.80
N MET A 79 4.97 2.54 17.08
CA MET A 79 5.54 3.73 16.50
C MET A 79 4.95 4.98 17.15
N SER A 80 5.80 5.90 17.59
CA SER A 80 5.38 7.20 18.09
C SER A 80 4.87 8.09 16.95
N ASP A 81 4.10 9.14 17.30
CA ASP A 81 3.69 10.15 16.31
C ASP A 81 4.89 10.82 15.65
N GLU A 82 5.99 11.02 16.39
CA GLU A 82 7.24 11.56 15.90
C GLU A 82 7.91 10.63 14.90
N ASP A 83 7.95 9.33 15.18
CA ASP A 83 8.49 8.33 14.26
C ASP A 83 7.70 8.26 12.97
N TYR A 84 6.36 8.29 13.06
CA TYR A 84 5.49 8.28 11.91
C TYR A 84 5.69 9.51 11.02
N ASP A 85 5.74 10.70 11.63
CA ASP A 85 5.98 11.95 10.92
C ASP A 85 7.37 11.97 10.28
N THR A 86 8.39 11.52 11.00
CA THR A 86 9.76 11.38 10.47
C THR A 86 9.81 10.43 9.29
N LEU A 87 9.09 9.28 9.36
CA LEU A 87 9.04 8.31 8.27
C LEU A 87 8.39 8.92 7.01
N LEU A 88 7.30 9.65 7.16
CA LEU A 88 6.65 10.34 6.05
C LEU A 88 7.58 11.34 5.36
N HIS A 89 8.24 12.19 6.15
CA HIS A 89 9.12 13.23 5.61
C HIS A 89 10.37 12.67 4.94
N ILE A 90 10.99 11.65 5.52
CA ILE A 90 12.18 11.05 4.91
C ILE A 90 11.86 10.30 3.63
N VAL A 91 10.74 9.56 3.57
CA VAL A 91 10.30 8.88 2.34
C VAL A 91 9.98 9.88 1.23
N GLU A 92 9.32 11.00 1.56
CA GLU A 92 9.07 12.07 0.60
C GLU A 92 10.38 12.71 0.11
N ALA A 93 11.31 12.99 1.01
CA ALA A 93 12.58 13.64 0.67
C ALA A 93 13.52 12.76 -0.17
N GLU A 94 13.49 11.44 0.03
CA GLU A 94 14.35 10.48 -0.70
C GLU A 94 13.70 9.96 -1.99
N ALA A 95 12.39 9.74 -1.98
CA ALA A 95 11.69 9.04 -3.05
C ALA A 95 10.45 9.81 -3.59
N GLY A 96 10.32 11.10 -3.33
CA GLY A 96 9.17 11.90 -3.75
C GLY A 96 8.97 11.98 -5.27
N THR A 97 9.98 11.68 -6.07
CA THR A 97 9.91 11.59 -7.53
C THR A 97 9.66 10.17 -8.05
N GLU A 98 9.76 9.16 -7.18
CA GLU A 98 9.52 7.76 -7.51
C GLU A 98 8.00 7.44 -7.45
N ASP A 99 7.62 6.31 -8.03
CA ASP A 99 6.26 5.78 -7.88
C ASP A 99 6.02 5.22 -6.46
N VAL A 100 4.79 4.80 -6.19
CA VAL A 100 4.40 4.26 -4.86
C VAL A 100 5.31 3.10 -4.43
N LYS A 101 5.72 2.23 -5.36
CA LYS A 101 6.61 1.11 -5.05
C LYS A 101 8.01 1.58 -4.67
N GLY A 102 8.56 2.59 -5.34
CA GLY A 102 9.86 3.18 -4.99
C GLY A 102 9.84 3.79 -3.58
N ARG A 103 8.75 4.48 -3.22
CA ARG A 103 8.53 5.02 -1.88
C ARG A 103 8.39 3.92 -0.82
N ILE A 104 7.66 2.83 -1.11
CA ILE A 104 7.56 1.65 -0.23
C ILE A 104 8.94 1.06 0.02
N LEU A 105 9.78 0.94 -1.00
CA LEU A 105 11.12 0.40 -0.87
C LEU A 105 12.00 1.20 0.10
N VAL A 106 11.94 2.53 0.05
CA VAL A 106 12.66 3.39 1.03
C VAL A 106 12.12 3.18 2.44
N ALA A 107 10.79 3.14 2.61
CA ALA A 107 10.18 2.85 3.91
C ALA A 107 10.61 1.46 4.44
N ASN A 108 10.61 0.43 3.57
CA ASN A 108 11.03 -0.92 3.95
C ASN A 108 12.48 -0.97 4.43
N VAL A 109 13.41 -0.23 3.80
CA VAL A 109 14.80 -0.17 4.27
C VAL A 109 14.88 0.38 5.69
N ILE A 110 14.14 1.44 6.01
CA ILE A 110 14.10 2.01 7.37
C ILE A 110 13.51 0.99 8.35
N MET A 111 12.40 0.35 7.99
CA MET A 111 11.77 -0.68 8.83
C MET A 111 12.66 -1.92 9.02
N ASN A 112 13.46 -2.29 8.02
CA ASN A 112 14.44 -3.37 8.15
C ASN A 112 15.59 -3.00 9.08
N ARG A 113 16.05 -1.74 9.03
CA ARG A 113 17.09 -1.25 9.97
C ARG A 113 16.61 -1.33 11.41
N ILE A 114 15.40 -0.88 11.73
CA ILE A 114 14.82 -0.97 13.08
C ILE A 114 14.80 -2.42 13.61
N LYS A 115 14.57 -3.38 12.73
CA LYS A 115 14.55 -4.81 13.08
C LYS A 115 15.95 -5.42 13.22
N ASN A 116 16.97 -4.73 12.76
CA ASN A 116 18.35 -5.21 12.73
C ASN A 116 19.14 -4.66 13.91
N LYS A 117 19.78 -5.53 14.68
CA LYS A 117 20.52 -5.20 15.91
C LYS A 117 21.72 -4.23 15.73
N GLU A 118 22.16 -4.02 14.50
CA GLU A 118 23.25 -3.09 14.18
C GLU A 118 22.79 -1.64 14.02
N PHE A 119 21.48 -1.41 14.04
CA PHE A 119 20.87 -0.09 13.90
C PHE A 119 20.05 0.25 15.15
N PRO A 120 19.73 1.53 15.34
CA PRO A 120 18.77 1.96 16.33
C PRO A 120 17.41 1.30 16.16
N ASP A 121 16.61 1.26 17.22
CA ASP A 121 15.32 0.58 17.25
C ASP A 121 14.10 1.48 17.05
N THR A 122 14.32 2.78 16.76
CA THR A 122 13.25 3.74 16.39
C THR A 122 13.50 4.35 15.01
N VAL A 123 12.42 4.79 14.34
CA VAL A 123 12.52 5.46 13.04
C VAL A 123 13.34 6.72 13.13
N THR A 124 13.06 7.57 14.12
CA THR A 124 13.71 8.85 14.31
C THR A 124 15.22 8.67 14.50
N GLU A 125 15.63 7.72 15.34
CA GLU A 125 17.06 7.46 15.56
C GLU A 125 17.74 6.87 14.33
N VAL A 126 17.10 5.98 13.56
CA VAL A 126 17.63 5.46 12.30
C VAL A 126 17.79 6.57 11.27
N VAL A 127 16.80 7.45 11.12
CA VAL A 127 16.83 8.54 10.13
C VAL A 127 17.86 9.58 10.47
N TRP A 128 17.97 9.98 11.75
CA TRP A 128 18.94 10.98 12.21
C TRP A 128 20.29 10.39 12.59
N GLN A 129 20.52 9.10 12.34
CA GLN A 129 21.78 8.44 12.62
C GLN A 129 22.94 9.12 11.88
N ASN A 130 23.99 9.43 12.63
CA ASN A 130 25.20 10.05 12.12
C ASN A 130 26.41 9.21 12.55
N THR A 131 27.18 8.76 11.59
CA THR A 131 28.39 7.96 11.85
C THR A 131 29.62 8.77 11.51
N ASN A 132 30.40 9.17 12.53
CA ASN A 132 31.61 9.96 12.38
C ASN A 132 31.40 11.31 11.63
N GLY A 133 30.27 11.96 11.84
CA GLY A 133 29.95 13.24 11.19
C GLY A 133 29.30 13.08 9.80
N VAL A 134 29.07 11.83 9.34
CA VAL A 134 28.41 11.53 8.07
C VAL A 134 26.98 11.05 8.35
N PRO A 135 25.95 11.78 7.94
CA PRO A 135 24.57 11.35 8.10
C PRO A 135 24.26 10.16 7.17
N GLN A 136 23.35 9.29 7.63
CA GLN A 136 22.93 8.13 6.85
C GLN A 136 21.97 8.49 5.72
N PHE A 137 21.26 9.60 5.83
CA PHE A 137 20.31 10.11 4.85
C PHE A 137 20.65 11.55 4.49
N SER A 138 20.88 11.82 3.21
CA SER A 138 21.24 13.16 2.72
C SER A 138 20.26 14.26 3.11
N PRO A 139 18.92 14.03 3.09
CA PRO A 139 17.96 15.05 3.47
C PRO A 139 18.05 15.54 4.92
N THR A 140 18.69 14.78 5.80
CA THR A 140 18.92 15.23 7.18
C THR A 140 20.09 16.20 7.28
N TYR A 141 21.03 16.15 6.32
CA TYR A 141 22.18 17.05 6.27
C TYR A 141 21.88 18.37 5.57
N ASP A 142 21.20 18.30 4.42
CA ASP A 142 20.88 19.50 3.62
C ASP A 142 19.58 20.20 4.05
N GLY A 143 18.85 19.61 5.00
CA GLY A 143 17.61 20.17 5.57
C GLY A 143 16.35 19.88 4.79
N ARG A 144 16.41 19.22 3.62
CA ARG A 144 15.24 18.90 2.78
C ARG A 144 14.15 18.14 3.53
N ILE A 145 14.50 17.31 4.50
CA ILE A 145 13.54 16.58 5.31
C ILE A 145 12.50 17.50 5.99
N ASN A 146 12.88 18.74 6.32
CA ASN A 146 12.00 19.71 6.98
C ASN A 146 11.27 20.63 5.96
N GLU A 147 11.64 20.59 4.69
CA GLU A 147 11.14 21.49 3.65
C GLU A 147 10.11 20.79 2.73
N VAL A 148 10.14 19.46 2.65
CA VAL A 148 9.25 18.71 1.79
C VAL A 148 7.79 18.77 2.26
N THR A 149 6.87 18.77 1.31
CA THR A 149 5.45 18.61 1.59
C THR A 149 5.07 17.17 1.29
N VAL A 150 4.68 16.45 2.32
CA VAL A 150 4.28 15.04 2.20
C VAL A 150 3.04 14.91 1.32
N THR A 151 3.18 14.16 0.24
CA THR A 151 2.12 13.88 -0.74
C THR A 151 1.21 12.73 -0.28
N ASP A 152 0.04 12.62 -0.91
CA ASP A 152 -0.89 11.52 -0.63
C ASP A 152 -0.30 10.17 -1.09
N GLU A 153 0.50 10.16 -2.16
CA GLU A 153 1.22 8.98 -2.63
C GLU A 153 2.23 8.48 -1.60
N THR A 154 2.93 9.38 -0.91
CA THR A 154 3.85 8.99 0.18
C THR A 154 3.08 8.48 1.40
N ARG A 155 1.96 9.08 1.77
CA ARG A 155 1.10 8.57 2.85
C ARG A 155 0.61 7.17 2.53
N GLU A 156 0.19 6.93 1.31
CA GLU A 156 -0.26 5.61 0.86
C GLU A 156 0.89 4.60 0.86
N ALA A 157 2.08 4.98 0.39
CA ALA A 157 3.25 4.10 0.39
C ALA A 157 3.68 3.71 1.82
N VAL A 158 3.75 4.67 2.73
CA VAL A 158 4.09 4.42 4.14
C VAL A 158 3.02 3.55 4.80
N ARG A 159 1.74 3.80 4.56
CA ARG A 159 0.64 2.96 5.04
C ARG A 159 0.82 1.51 4.59
N GLN A 160 1.08 1.27 3.30
CA GLN A 160 1.29 -0.08 2.76
C GLN A 160 2.51 -0.76 3.39
N ALA A 161 3.63 -0.04 3.56
CA ALA A 161 4.81 -0.58 4.23
C ALA A 161 4.53 -0.99 5.68
N LEU A 162 3.77 -0.18 6.43
CA LEU A 162 3.37 -0.49 7.80
C LEU A 162 2.36 -1.65 7.88
N GLU A 163 1.55 -1.87 6.85
CA GLU A 163 0.67 -3.03 6.70
C GLU A 163 1.42 -4.31 6.30
N GLY A 164 2.75 -4.24 6.15
CA GLY A 164 3.58 -5.38 5.86
C GLY A 164 3.89 -5.62 4.38
N VAL A 165 3.55 -4.67 3.49
CA VAL A 165 3.99 -4.75 2.09
C VAL A 165 5.49 -4.52 2.04
N ASP A 166 6.24 -5.53 1.66
CA ASP A 166 7.70 -5.50 1.58
C ASP A 166 8.18 -5.98 0.20
N TYR A 167 8.86 -5.09 -0.53
CA TYR A 167 9.50 -5.36 -1.81
C TYR A 167 11.03 -5.34 -1.71
N SER A 168 11.58 -5.13 -0.50
CA SER A 168 13.00 -4.80 -0.31
C SER A 168 13.94 -6.01 -0.33
N GLU A 169 13.42 -7.24 -0.27
CA GLU A 169 14.26 -8.45 -0.14
C GLU A 169 15.22 -8.38 1.07
N GLY A 170 14.82 -7.67 2.13
CA GLY A 170 15.66 -7.46 3.31
C GLY A 170 16.77 -6.41 3.12
N ALA A 171 16.64 -5.49 2.17
CA ALA A 171 17.59 -4.41 1.96
C ALA A 171 17.75 -3.55 3.21
N LEU A 172 19.00 -3.24 3.53
CA LEU A 172 19.40 -2.34 4.63
C LEU A 172 19.98 -1.04 4.13
N PHE A 173 20.37 -0.97 2.84
CA PHE A 173 21.03 0.17 2.22
C PHE A 173 20.48 0.40 0.82
N PHE A 174 20.47 1.66 0.39
CA PHE A 174 20.25 2.03 -1.00
C PHE A 174 21.16 3.20 -1.39
N ILE A 175 21.39 3.35 -2.67
CA ILE A 175 22.21 4.42 -3.23
C ILE A 175 21.73 4.80 -4.63
N GLN A 176 21.70 6.10 -4.91
CA GLN A 176 21.59 6.63 -6.25
C GLN A 176 23.00 6.89 -6.80
N LYS A 177 23.56 5.92 -7.52
CA LYS A 177 24.96 5.97 -7.98
C LYS A 177 25.29 7.17 -8.85
N SER A 178 24.31 7.72 -9.59
CA SER A 178 24.52 8.87 -10.47
C SER A 178 24.84 10.17 -9.71
N GLU A 179 24.45 10.26 -8.45
CA GLU A 179 24.63 11.44 -7.60
C GLU A 179 25.61 11.20 -6.44
N ALA A 180 26.00 9.94 -6.23
CA ALA A 180 26.86 9.58 -5.11
C ALA A 180 28.34 9.83 -5.40
N GLU A 181 29.08 10.19 -4.38
CA GLU A 181 30.55 10.28 -4.45
C GLU A 181 31.17 8.92 -4.75
N SER A 182 32.27 8.92 -5.52
CA SER A 182 32.95 7.69 -5.96
C SER A 182 33.43 6.80 -4.80
N GLN A 183 33.75 7.38 -3.65
CA GLN A 183 34.14 6.64 -2.44
C GLN A 183 32.99 5.86 -1.86
N ASN A 184 31.81 6.47 -1.80
CA ASN A 184 30.61 5.83 -1.32
C ASN A 184 30.19 4.68 -2.26
N VAL A 185 30.20 4.90 -3.58
CA VAL A 185 29.94 3.85 -4.58
C VAL A 185 30.89 2.68 -4.39
N SER A 186 32.20 2.95 -4.19
CA SER A 186 33.21 1.91 -3.99
C SER A 186 32.94 1.07 -2.75
N TRP A 187 32.48 1.68 -1.65
CA TRP A 187 32.10 0.95 -0.43
C TRP A 187 30.89 0.03 -0.68
N PHE A 188 29.83 0.57 -1.31
CA PHE A 188 28.67 -0.25 -1.65
C PHE A 188 29.02 -1.47 -2.50
N GLU A 189 29.94 -1.31 -3.46
CA GLU A 189 30.31 -2.40 -4.38
C GLU A 189 31.26 -3.44 -3.78
N LYS A 190 32.08 -3.05 -2.79
CA LYS A 190 33.09 -3.93 -2.19
C LYS A 190 32.62 -4.61 -0.93
N ASP A 191 31.89 -3.90 -0.09
CA ASP A 191 31.60 -4.30 1.28
C ASP A 191 30.14 -4.80 1.45
N LEU A 192 29.25 -4.53 0.47
CA LEU A 192 27.86 -4.91 0.53
C LEU A 192 27.46 -5.85 -0.60
N LYS A 193 26.45 -6.69 -0.33
CA LYS A 193 25.78 -7.54 -1.32
C LYS A 193 24.70 -6.75 -2.02
N ARG A 194 24.82 -6.57 -3.34
CA ARG A 194 23.77 -6.00 -4.16
C ARG A 194 22.60 -6.97 -4.29
N LEU A 195 21.39 -6.47 -4.06
CA LEU A 195 20.15 -7.22 -4.24
C LEU A 195 19.56 -6.93 -5.63
N PHE A 196 19.06 -5.74 -5.83
CA PHE A 196 18.40 -5.35 -7.09
C PHE A 196 18.52 -3.84 -7.33
N LYS A 197 17.96 -3.40 -8.46
CA LYS A 197 17.78 -1.98 -8.81
C LYS A 197 16.30 -1.70 -9.04
N TYR A 198 15.82 -0.57 -8.53
CA TYR A 198 14.49 -0.05 -8.80
C TYR A 198 14.54 1.49 -8.94
N GLY A 199 13.91 2.02 -10.00
CA GLY A 199 14.00 3.44 -10.31
C GLY A 199 15.44 3.93 -10.41
N VAL A 200 15.77 4.97 -9.68
CA VAL A 200 17.13 5.52 -9.60
C VAL A 200 17.99 4.84 -8.54
N HIS A 201 17.41 4.04 -7.65
CA HIS A 201 18.08 3.45 -6.51
C HIS A 201 18.57 2.02 -6.79
N GLU A 202 19.74 1.68 -6.27
CA GLU A 202 20.23 0.31 -6.14
C GLU A 202 20.22 -0.09 -4.66
N PHE A 203 19.71 -1.29 -4.38
CA PHE A 203 19.45 -1.80 -3.04
C PHE A 203 20.47 -2.86 -2.65
N TYR A 204 20.91 -2.81 -1.38
CA TYR A 204 21.99 -3.63 -0.86
C TYR A 204 21.68 -4.11 0.56
N THR A 205 22.36 -5.18 0.96
CA THR A 205 22.36 -5.69 2.33
C THR A 205 23.80 -6.10 2.72
N TYR A 206 23.99 -6.51 3.95
CA TYR A 206 25.28 -7.12 4.34
C TYR A 206 25.53 -8.40 3.54
N PRO A 207 26.80 -8.70 3.24
CA PRO A 207 27.15 -9.99 2.66
C PRO A 207 26.73 -11.11 3.63
N ASP A 208 26.26 -12.24 3.09
CA ASP A 208 25.98 -13.40 3.90
C ASP A 208 27.26 -13.70 4.72
N SER A 209 27.15 -13.72 6.05
CA SER A 209 28.26 -14.15 6.90
C SER A 209 28.63 -15.53 6.44
N ALA A 210 29.86 -15.72 5.95
CA ALA A 210 30.35 -17.02 5.56
C ALA A 210 30.07 -17.98 6.72
N GLU A 211 29.14 -18.93 6.50
CA GLU A 211 28.91 -19.97 7.46
C GLU A 211 30.29 -20.56 7.80
N SER A 212 30.72 -20.39 9.03
CA SER A 212 31.93 -21.00 9.53
C SER A 212 31.76 -22.49 9.36
N SER A 213 32.33 -23.00 8.27
CA SER A 213 32.51 -24.41 8.04
C SER A 213 33.46 -24.95 9.12
N THR A 214 32.95 -25.21 10.31
CA THR A 214 33.57 -26.11 11.28
C THR A 214 33.07 -27.49 10.97
N GLY A 215 33.64 -28.05 9.90
CA GLY A 215 33.73 -29.48 9.73
C GLY A 215 34.95 -29.97 10.48
N SER A 216 34.76 -30.79 11.48
CA SER A 216 35.68 -31.83 11.90
C SER A 216 34.92 -32.81 12.79
#